data_9817fb357364f45f89cfde74dbe7ab3f
#
_entry.id   9817fb357364f45f89cfde74dbe7ab3f
#
_cell.length_a   1.000
_cell.length_b   1.000
_cell.length_c   1.000
_cell.angle_alpha   90.00
_cell.angle_beta   90.00
_cell.angle_gamma   90.00
#
_symmetry.space_group_name_H-M   'P 1'
#
loop_
_entity.id
_entity.type
_entity.pdbx_description
1 polymer ?
#
loop_
_entity_poly.entity_id
_entity_poly.type
_entity_poly.pdbx_seq_one_letter_code
_entity_poly.pdbx_strand_id
1 'polypeptide(L)'
;MRPAPAVESGMQILDTKLRDVKLIRPQKYGDDRGWFSEMFNSRAFAAAGLPDHFVQDNQSFSQRGVLRGLHYQLQQPQGKLIRVLSGHIWDVAVDLRPNSPDFGKWAGFHLREDEIEFVWIPEGFAHGFVVLSETANVLY
;
A
#
# COMPACT_ATOMS: atom_id res chain seq x y z
N MET A 1 24.93 -7.80 7.65
CA MET A 1 24.74 -6.34 7.64
C MET A 1 23.71 -6.01 6.57
N ARG A 2 22.51 -5.57 6.96
CA ARG A 2 21.50 -5.14 5.98
C ARG A 2 21.98 -3.82 5.39
N PRO A 3 21.95 -3.64 4.06
CA PRO A 3 22.23 -2.33 3.50
C PRO A 3 21.19 -1.33 4.02
N ALA A 4 21.64 -0.15 4.39
CA ALA A 4 20.76 0.95 4.74
C ALA A 4 19.80 1.22 3.57
N PRO A 5 18.52 1.57 3.81
CA PRO A 5 17.59 1.88 2.74
C PRO A 5 18.16 3.03 1.92
N ALA A 6 18.20 2.85 0.61
CA ALA A 6 18.66 3.88 -0.32
C ALA A 6 17.71 5.07 -0.22
N VAL A 7 18.20 6.17 0.35
CA VAL A 7 17.49 7.46 0.37
C VAL A 7 17.83 8.19 -0.92
N GLU A 8 17.34 7.68 -2.04
CA GLU A 8 17.26 8.46 -3.26
C GLU A 8 15.79 8.83 -3.48
N SER A 9 15.47 10.10 -3.43
CA SER A 9 14.14 10.70 -3.65
C SER A 9 13.25 11.03 -2.44
N GLY A 10 13.73 10.95 -1.20
CA GLY A 10 12.90 11.25 -0.02
C GLY A 10 11.78 10.23 0.27
N MET A 11 11.85 9.04 -0.32
CA MET A 11 10.86 7.97 -0.13
C MET A 11 11.50 6.80 0.59
N GLN A 12 10.89 6.34 1.68
CA GLN A 12 11.34 5.15 2.42
C GLN A 12 10.54 3.94 1.97
N ILE A 13 11.23 2.85 1.66
CA ILE A 13 10.63 1.55 1.36
C ILE A 13 10.97 0.58 2.48
N LEU A 14 9.96 0.07 3.15
CA LEU A 14 10.10 -0.77 4.33
C LEU A 14 9.60 -2.19 4.06
N ASP A 15 10.37 -3.16 4.52
CA ASP A 15 9.94 -4.56 4.54
C ASP A 15 8.82 -4.75 5.57
N THR A 16 7.93 -5.68 5.28
CA THR A 16 6.88 -6.12 6.19
C THR A 16 7.11 -7.58 6.62
N LYS A 17 6.26 -8.11 7.49
CA LYS A 17 6.32 -9.52 7.89
C LYS A 17 5.93 -10.49 6.74
N LEU A 18 5.27 -9.99 5.68
CA LEU A 18 5.03 -10.76 4.45
C LEU A 18 6.09 -10.41 3.41
N ARG A 19 6.72 -11.43 2.86
CA ARG A 19 7.68 -11.27 1.77
C ARG A 19 7.03 -10.55 0.59
N ASP A 20 7.74 -9.57 0.03
CA ASP A 20 7.37 -8.77 -1.14
C ASP A 20 6.24 -7.76 -0.94
N VAL A 21 5.53 -7.79 0.19
CA VAL A 21 4.64 -6.70 0.59
C VAL A 21 5.46 -5.60 1.24
N LYS A 22 5.34 -4.38 0.72
CA LYS A 22 6.15 -3.23 1.15
C LYS A 22 5.28 -2.11 1.70
N LEU A 23 5.76 -1.45 2.74
CA LEU A 23 5.27 -0.14 3.16
C LEU A 23 6.11 0.94 2.50
N ILE A 24 5.47 1.94 1.97
CA ILE A 24 6.11 3.07 1.29
C ILE A 24 5.74 4.34 2.05
N ARG A 25 6.75 5.09 2.51
CA ARG A 25 6.59 6.36 3.21
C ARG A 25 7.23 7.48 2.41
N PRO A 26 6.44 8.26 1.66
CA PRO A 26 6.94 9.45 1.00
C PRO A 26 7.40 10.50 2.01
N GLN A 27 8.38 11.30 1.63
CA GLN A 27 8.80 12.44 2.43
C GLN A 27 7.72 13.52 2.44
N LYS A 28 7.34 13.98 3.61
CA LYS A 28 6.38 15.07 3.81
C LYS A 28 7.14 16.36 4.09
N TYR A 29 6.85 17.41 3.34
CA TYR A 29 7.41 18.74 3.51
C TYR A 29 6.31 19.68 4.01
N GLY A 30 6.40 20.11 5.27
CA GLY A 30 5.40 20.98 5.90
C GLY A 30 5.89 22.39 6.12
N ASP A 31 4.97 23.37 6.03
CA ASP A 31 5.15 24.77 6.42
C ASP A 31 3.83 25.36 6.94
N ASP A 32 3.78 26.69 7.17
CA ASP A 32 2.58 27.35 7.70
C ASP A 32 1.34 27.24 6.80
N ARG A 33 1.51 26.88 5.52
CA ARG A 33 0.41 26.74 4.54
C ARG A 33 -0.17 25.33 4.52
N GLY A 34 0.53 24.33 5.10
CA GLY A 34 0.19 22.94 5.03
C GLY A 34 1.38 22.06 4.69
N TRP A 35 1.22 21.09 3.82
CA TRP A 35 2.29 20.18 3.46
C TRP A 35 2.23 19.76 1.99
N PHE A 36 3.39 19.37 1.48
CA PHE A 36 3.57 18.81 0.14
C PHE A 36 4.31 17.47 0.25
N SER A 37 3.97 16.54 -0.62
CA SER A 37 4.67 15.26 -0.72
C SER A 37 4.57 14.73 -2.16
N GLU A 38 5.68 14.18 -2.68
CA GLU A 38 5.67 13.44 -3.94
C GLU A 38 5.20 12.02 -3.66
N MET A 39 4.05 11.65 -4.22
CA MET A 39 3.40 10.39 -3.94
C MET A 39 3.87 9.24 -4.84
N PHE A 40 4.19 9.55 -6.09
CA PHE A 40 4.68 8.58 -7.06
C PHE A 40 5.75 9.20 -7.92
N ASN A 41 6.83 8.45 -8.11
CA ASN A 41 7.90 8.79 -9.03
C ASN A 41 8.38 7.49 -9.67
N SER A 42 8.25 7.36 -10.98
CA SER A 42 8.56 6.12 -11.69
C SER A 42 10.01 5.67 -11.52
N ARG A 43 10.96 6.61 -11.51
CA ARG A 43 12.38 6.30 -11.32
C ARG A 43 12.67 5.80 -9.91
N ALA A 44 12.07 6.44 -8.90
CA ALA A 44 12.21 6.03 -7.51
C ALA A 44 11.62 4.65 -7.26
N PHE A 45 10.45 4.37 -7.81
CA PHE A 45 9.80 3.04 -7.73
C PHE A 45 10.65 1.98 -8.42
N ALA A 46 11.11 2.23 -9.64
CA ALA A 46 11.98 1.30 -10.37
C ALA A 46 13.28 1.01 -9.61
N ALA A 47 13.94 2.03 -9.05
CA ALA A 47 15.15 1.88 -8.25
C ALA A 47 14.93 1.04 -6.98
N ALA A 48 13.72 1.08 -6.41
CA ALA A 48 13.33 0.28 -5.25
C ALA A 48 12.85 -1.15 -5.60
N GLY A 49 12.84 -1.52 -6.87
CA GLY A 49 12.31 -2.80 -7.33
C GLY A 49 10.78 -2.90 -7.30
N LEU A 50 10.10 -1.75 -7.24
CA LEU A 50 8.66 -1.64 -7.33
C LEU A 50 8.21 -1.39 -8.77
N PRO A 51 6.95 -1.66 -9.13
CA PRO A 51 6.43 -1.29 -10.44
C PRO A 51 6.52 0.21 -10.67
N ASP A 52 6.92 0.59 -11.87
CA ASP A 52 7.04 1.98 -12.32
C ASP A 52 5.92 2.39 -13.28
N HIS A 53 4.98 1.49 -13.52
CA HIS A 53 3.86 1.66 -14.43
C HIS A 53 2.59 1.05 -13.85
N PHE A 54 1.53 1.84 -13.75
CA PHE A 54 0.20 1.43 -13.32
C PHE A 54 -0.81 1.72 -14.43
N VAL A 55 -1.63 0.73 -14.76
CA VAL A 55 -2.56 0.82 -15.90
C VAL A 55 -3.97 1.24 -15.49
N GLN A 56 -4.26 1.23 -14.17
CA GLN A 56 -5.60 1.48 -13.65
C GLN A 56 -5.53 2.06 -12.25
N ASP A 57 -6.34 3.07 -11.99
CA ASP A 57 -6.63 3.61 -10.67
C ASP A 57 -8.08 3.38 -10.31
N ASN A 58 -8.35 3.03 -9.05
CA ASN A 58 -9.69 2.96 -8.49
C ASN A 58 -9.76 3.82 -7.24
N GLN A 59 -10.90 4.41 -7.01
CA GLN A 59 -11.21 5.12 -5.76
C GLN A 59 -12.52 4.62 -5.20
N SER A 60 -12.53 4.36 -3.90
CA SER A 60 -13.75 4.01 -3.16
C SER A 60 -14.00 4.99 -2.03
N PHE A 61 -15.27 5.29 -1.79
CA PHE A 61 -15.74 5.98 -0.61
C PHE A 61 -16.67 5.05 0.16
N SER A 62 -16.45 4.91 1.46
CA SER A 62 -17.19 3.95 2.28
C SER A 62 -17.38 4.46 3.70
N GLN A 63 -18.49 4.03 4.32
CA GLN A 63 -18.85 4.36 5.69
C GLN A 63 -18.22 3.36 6.67
N ARG A 64 -18.20 3.71 7.95
CA ARG A 64 -17.70 2.86 9.04
C ARG A 64 -18.29 1.46 8.98
N GLY A 65 -17.44 0.46 9.17
CA GLY A 65 -17.81 -0.93 9.20
C GLY A 65 -17.95 -1.59 7.83
N VAL A 66 -17.88 -0.82 6.73
CA VAL A 66 -17.88 -1.41 5.39
C VAL A 66 -16.59 -2.19 5.20
N LEU A 67 -16.75 -3.45 4.80
CA LEU A 67 -15.68 -4.37 4.47
C LEU A 67 -15.69 -4.61 2.96
N ARG A 68 -14.54 -4.41 2.32
CA ARG A 68 -14.35 -4.72 0.90
C ARG A 68 -13.29 -5.80 0.76
N GLY A 69 -13.66 -6.88 0.10
CA GLY A 69 -12.79 -8.04 -0.14
C GLY A 69 -13.09 -9.20 0.81
N LEU A 70 -12.20 -10.14 0.97
CA LEU A 70 -10.90 -10.23 0.30
C LEU A 70 -11.10 -10.47 -1.20
N HIS A 71 -10.32 -9.78 -2.05
CA HIS A 71 -10.34 -9.96 -3.50
C HIS A 71 -9.07 -10.64 -3.98
N TYR A 72 -9.23 -11.55 -4.92
CA TYR A 72 -8.15 -12.28 -5.57
C TYR A 72 -8.52 -12.58 -7.02
N GLN A 73 -7.57 -12.41 -7.93
CA GLN A 73 -7.79 -12.68 -9.36
C GLN A 73 -6.80 -13.74 -9.85
N LEU A 74 -7.34 -14.80 -10.45
CA LEU A 74 -6.56 -15.85 -11.10
C LEU A 74 -6.15 -15.45 -12.52
N GLN A 75 -7.07 -14.81 -13.25
CA GLN A 75 -6.81 -14.29 -14.59
C GLN A 75 -6.51 -12.79 -14.49
N GLN A 76 -5.47 -12.34 -15.21
CA GLN A 76 -4.98 -10.97 -15.14
C GLN A 76 -4.74 -10.51 -13.69
N PRO A 77 -3.87 -11.20 -12.96
CA PRO A 77 -3.61 -10.86 -11.57
C PRO A 77 -3.08 -9.43 -11.47
N GLN A 78 -3.47 -8.73 -10.42
CA GLN A 78 -3.12 -7.33 -10.23
C GLN A 78 -2.31 -7.15 -8.95
N GLY A 79 -1.17 -6.48 -9.08
CA GLY A 79 -0.53 -5.83 -7.96
C GLY A 79 -1.29 -4.55 -7.60
N LYS A 80 -1.31 -4.19 -6.33
CA LYS A 80 -2.08 -3.05 -5.82
C LYS A 80 -1.22 -2.14 -4.97
N LEU A 81 -1.32 -0.85 -5.24
CA LEU A 81 -0.75 0.20 -4.41
C LEU A 81 -1.91 0.91 -3.69
N ILE A 82 -2.01 0.70 -2.37
CA ILE A 82 -3.14 1.16 -1.57
C ILE A 82 -2.76 2.41 -0.79
N ARG A 83 -3.59 3.45 -0.89
CA ARG A 83 -3.45 4.71 -0.15
C ARG A 83 -4.78 5.18 0.40
N VAL A 84 -4.80 5.65 1.65
CA VAL A 84 -5.93 6.36 2.24
C VAL A 84 -5.79 7.85 1.96
N LEU A 85 -6.80 8.44 1.31
CA LEU A 85 -6.89 9.88 1.07
C LEU A 85 -7.55 10.59 2.26
N SER A 86 -8.55 9.99 2.86
CA SER A 86 -9.19 10.46 4.09
C SER A 86 -9.69 9.29 4.91
N GLY A 87 -9.68 9.45 6.23
CA GLY A 87 -10.15 8.44 7.16
C GLY A 87 -9.09 7.47 7.63
N HIS A 88 -9.54 6.30 8.09
CA HIS A 88 -8.71 5.26 8.68
C HIS A 88 -9.28 3.89 8.31
N ILE A 89 -8.44 3.02 7.80
CA ILE A 89 -8.78 1.64 7.46
C ILE A 89 -7.84 0.65 8.14
N TRP A 90 -8.31 -0.58 8.30
CA TRP A 90 -7.51 -1.77 8.54
C TRP A 90 -7.41 -2.54 7.23
N ASP A 91 -6.21 -2.55 6.66
CA ASP A 91 -5.91 -3.15 5.37
C ASP A 91 -5.21 -4.49 5.56
N VAL A 92 -5.62 -5.52 4.83
CA VAL A 92 -5.12 -6.88 5.01
C VAL A 92 -4.69 -7.48 3.68
N ALA A 93 -3.52 -8.09 3.67
CA ALA A 93 -3.00 -8.89 2.57
C ALA A 93 -2.77 -10.33 3.03
N VAL A 94 -3.11 -11.30 2.19
CA VAL A 94 -2.88 -12.73 2.42
C VAL A 94 -2.07 -13.29 1.26
N ASP A 95 -0.96 -13.96 1.55
CA ASP A 95 -0.15 -14.61 0.52
C ASP A 95 -0.83 -15.89 0.04
N LEU A 96 -1.26 -15.90 -1.22
CA LEU A 96 -1.88 -17.06 -1.86
C LEU A 96 -0.99 -17.68 -2.96
N ARG A 97 0.28 -17.30 -3.04
CA ARG A 97 1.22 -17.87 -4.01
C ARG A 97 1.60 -19.30 -3.60
N PRO A 98 1.29 -20.33 -4.42
CA PRO A 98 1.45 -21.74 -4.00
C PRO A 98 2.85 -22.13 -3.57
N ASN A 99 3.89 -21.52 -4.18
CA ASN A 99 5.29 -21.85 -3.92
C ASN A 99 5.99 -20.87 -2.97
N SER A 100 5.22 -19.93 -2.37
CA SER A 100 5.76 -18.98 -1.40
C SER A 100 5.99 -19.64 -0.04
N PRO A 101 7.11 -19.36 0.64
CA PRO A 101 7.29 -19.80 2.02
C PRO A 101 6.29 -19.17 2.99
N ASP A 102 5.63 -18.09 2.58
CA ASP A 102 4.60 -17.39 3.36
C ASP A 102 3.17 -17.75 2.93
N PHE A 103 2.99 -18.78 2.10
CA PHE A 103 1.67 -19.21 1.66
C PHE A 103 0.70 -19.35 2.84
N GLY A 104 -0.46 -18.69 2.73
CA GLY A 104 -1.50 -18.68 3.76
C GLY A 104 -1.24 -17.72 4.93
N LYS A 105 -0.07 -17.11 5.03
CA LYS A 105 0.20 -16.07 6.02
C LYS A 105 -0.43 -14.74 5.60
N TRP A 106 -0.70 -13.90 6.59
CA TRP A 106 -1.31 -12.60 6.36
C TRP A 106 -0.63 -11.50 7.17
N ALA A 107 -0.80 -10.28 6.72
CA ALA A 107 -0.40 -9.08 7.44
C ALA A 107 -1.50 -8.03 7.35
N GLY A 108 -1.66 -7.26 8.43
CA GLY A 108 -2.57 -6.15 8.48
C GLY A 108 -1.86 -4.84 8.76
N PHE A 109 -2.42 -3.75 8.23
CA PHE A 109 -1.86 -2.42 8.28
C PHE A 109 -2.94 -1.41 8.65
N HIS A 110 -2.65 -0.54 9.62
CA HIS A 110 -3.45 0.66 9.82
C HIS A 110 -2.99 1.73 8.83
N LEU A 111 -3.87 2.13 7.93
CA LEU A 111 -3.62 3.22 7.00
C LEU A 111 -4.52 4.40 7.39
N ARG A 112 -3.93 5.59 7.54
CA ARG A 112 -4.58 6.79 8.05
C ARG A 112 -4.27 8.01 7.19
N GLU A 113 -5.19 8.97 7.18
CA GLU A 113 -5.03 10.23 6.42
C GLU A 113 -3.89 11.12 6.95
N ASP A 114 -3.60 11.05 8.25
CA ASP A 114 -2.56 11.86 8.91
C ASP A 114 -1.16 11.25 8.78
N GLU A 115 -1.08 9.96 8.43
CA GLU A 115 0.17 9.25 8.16
C GLU A 115 0.24 8.90 6.67
N ILE A 116 1.16 9.54 5.94
CA ILE A 116 1.30 9.25 4.51
C ILE A 116 2.07 7.94 4.34
N GLU A 117 1.34 6.85 4.27
CA GLU A 117 1.86 5.52 4.00
C GLU A 117 1.05 4.84 2.91
N PHE A 118 1.75 4.10 2.05
CA PHE A 118 1.16 3.21 1.06
C PHE A 118 1.53 1.78 1.36
N VAL A 119 0.67 0.85 0.98
CA VAL A 119 1.01 -0.57 0.95
C VAL A 119 1.11 -1.01 -0.51
N TRP A 120 2.26 -1.57 -0.88
CA TRP A 120 2.41 -2.30 -2.12
C TRP A 120 2.13 -3.77 -1.88
N ILE A 121 1.15 -4.31 -2.55
CA ILE A 121 0.76 -5.72 -2.52
C ILE A 121 0.95 -6.30 -3.92
N PRO A 122 1.91 -7.22 -4.11
CA PRO A 122 2.16 -7.84 -5.40
C PRO A 122 1.00 -8.70 -5.90
N GLU A 123 1.10 -9.13 -7.14
CA GLU A 123 0.24 -10.19 -7.69
C GLU A 123 0.33 -11.47 -6.86
N GLY A 124 -0.76 -12.22 -6.81
CA GLY A 124 -0.83 -13.50 -6.08
C GLY A 124 -1.25 -13.38 -4.62
N PHE A 125 -1.59 -12.18 -4.15
CA PHE A 125 -2.14 -11.93 -2.83
C PHE A 125 -3.64 -11.66 -2.89
N ALA A 126 -4.38 -12.14 -1.88
CA ALA A 126 -5.71 -11.63 -1.61
C ALA A 126 -5.61 -10.34 -0.81
N HIS A 127 -6.50 -9.39 -1.06
CA HIS A 127 -6.51 -8.08 -0.46
C HIS A 127 -7.90 -7.64 -0.06
N GLY A 128 -8.02 -6.98 1.07
CA GLY A 128 -9.25 -6.35 1.52
C GLY A 128 -9.00 -5.36 2.65
N PHE A 129 -10.02 -4.60 3.00
CA PHE A 129 -9.95 -3.65 4.10
C PHE A 129 -11.32 -3.44 4.76
N VAL A 130 -11.28 -2.96 5.99
CA VAL A 130 -12.45 -2.49 6.73
C VAL A 130 -12.28 -1.05 7.15
N VAL A 131 -13.33 -0.25 7.05
CA VAL A 131 -13.35 1.16 7.44
C VAL A 131 -13.54 1.28 8.94
N LEU A 132 -12.60 1.94 9.63
CA LEU A 132 -12.61 2.15 11.09
C LEU A 132 -13.08 3.55 11.48
N SER A 133 -12.84 4.56 10.65
CA SER A 133 -13.33 5.93 10.82
C SER A 133 -14.79 6.05 10.39
N GLU A 134 -15.38 7.22 10.58
CA GLU A 134 -16.77 7.48 10.14
C GLU A 134 -16.93 7.24 8.64
N THR A 135 -15.99 7.73 7.86
CA THR A 135 -15.88 7.48 6.42
C THR A 135 -14.42 7.30 6.02
N ALA A 136 -14.17 6.67 4.88
CA ALA A 136 -12.84 6.59 4.29
C ALA A 136 -12.88 6.70 2.77
N ASN A 137 -11.92 7.45 2.21
CA ASN A 137 -11.58 7.45 0.79
C ASN A 137 -10.29 6.66 0.60
N VAL A 138 -10.35 5.66 -0.26
CA VAL A 138 -9.22 4.76 -0.55
C VAL A 138 -8.94 4.76 -2.04
N LEU A 139 -7.68 4.96 -2.39
CA LEU A 139 -7.15 4.88 -3.76
C LEU A 139 -6.35 3.57 -3.90
N TYR A 140 -6.61 2.81 -4.96
CA TYR A 140 -5.90 1.56 -5.22
C TYR A 140 -5.99 1.11 -6.67
#